data_19cc5a016fbe83aa9c229478bdad3d54
#
_entry.id   19cc5a016fbe83aa9c229478bdad3d54
#
_cell.length_a   1.000
_cell.length_b   1.000
_cell.length_c   1.000
_cell.angle_alpha   90.00
_cell.angle_beta   90.00
_cell.angle_gamma   90.00
#
_symmetry.space_group_name_H-M   'P 1'
#
loop_
_entity.id
_entity.type
_entity.pdbx_description
1 polymer ?
#
loop_
_entity_poly.entity_id
_entity_poly.type
_entity_poly.pdbx_seq_one_letter_code
_entity_poly.pdbx_strand_id
1 'polypeptide(L)'
;FKLALENGYVINKMHCVHQYKLAPTKWDILKKLYIGKMVNSEAAPPKEEWQEMIDYYEDNFEMGDEVRKSLENNEWGNNPAVKQTYKILLNSMWGKHAENPVKDQMKVYDYKNKNDQEKADELFLNVSQNNYELKTVIPLAEERFLYRFQVNGQDMKADLSKTYLPAAAYVTCYGRIKLWKMMNLYGKDLLYNDTDSVFVRTRAGEPDKFTACEYWGGWKEEGPSKQGIKKIICFAAKCYGFKLFNGDEKIRAKGLSLKYGVSKLINFDIMEKLMNNTLAIGKDSAVHVPQKRFVRRIGDGIHTRNQLKIFNCSLDGFKGPVDETGYVYPPGYTGIDFKALFE
;
A
#
# COMPACT_ATOMS: atom_id res chain seq x y z
N PHE A 1 -12.51 17.33 -1.42
CA PHE A 1 -13.71 18.12 -1.36
C PHE A 1 -13.80 19.07 -2.56
N LYS A 2 -12.87 20.06 -2.69
CA LYS A 2 -12.84 21.01 -3.82
C LYS A 2 -12.88 20.29 -5.18
N LEU A 3 -12.01 19.30 -5.39
CA LEU A 3 -11.98 18.51 -6.62
C LEU A 3 -13.29 17.77 -6.90
N ALA A 4 -13.98 17.29 -5.87
CA ALA A 4 -15.28 16.64 -6.03
C ALA A 4 -16.34 17.62 -6.54
N LEU A 5 -16.40 18.82 -5.97
CA LEU A 5 -17.32 19.88 -6.42
C LEU A 5 -17.02 20.31 -7.87
N GLU A 6 -15.75 20.46 -8.23
CA GLU A 6 -15.30 20.79 -9.60
C GLU A 6 -15.68 19.69 -10.62
N ASN A 7 -15.96 18.47 -10.15
CA ASN A 7 -16.40 17.34 -10.99
C ASN A 7 -17.88 16.99 -10.80
N GLY A 8 -18.72 17.97 -10.41
CA GLY A 8 -20.16 17.84 -10.40
C GLY A 8 -20.76 17.14 -9.18
N TYR A 9 -19.97 16.84 -8.15
CA TYR A 9 -20.51 16.28 -6.90
C TYR A 9 -21.27 17.35 -6.12
N VAL A 10 -22.42 16.99 -5.57
CA VAL A 10 -23.28 17.88 -4.78
C VAL A 10 -23.20 17.49 -3.32
N ILE A 11 -23.12 18.50 -2.45
CA ILE A 11 -23.18 18.29 -1.00
C ILE A 11 -24.63 18.21 -0.58
N ASN A 12 -25.09 17.01 -0.26
CA ASN A 12 -26.47 16.81 0.20
C ASN A 12 -26.68 17.29 1.64
N LYS A 13 -25.68 17.07 2.51
CA LYS A 13 -25.76 17.42 3.92
C LYS A 13 -24.37 17.55 4.54
N MET A 14 -24.18 18.60 5.34
CA MET A 14 -22.98 18.78 6.16
C MET A 14 -23.35 18.52 7.62
N HIS A 15 -22.77 17.48 8.22
CA HIS A 15 -23.09 17.09 9.60
C HIS A 15 -22.22 17.82 10.62
N CYS A 16 -20.94 18.01 10.33
CA CYS A 16 -20.02 18.78 11.17
C CYS A 16 -18.84 19.29 10.32
N VAL A 17 -18.17 20.30 10.83
CA VAL A 17 -16.93 20.85 10.28
C VAL A 17 -15.90 20.90 11.38
N HIS A 18 -14.72 20.34 11.13
CA HIS A 18 -13.59 20.45 12.05
C HIS A 18 -12.63 21.52 11.52
N GLN A 19 -12.42 22.55 12.32
CA GLN A 19 -11.45 23.60 12.04
C GLN A 19 -10.20 23.38 12.87
N TYR A 20 -9.04 23.40 12.21
CA TYR A 20 -7.74 23.27 12.85
C TYR A 20 -6.98 24.59 12.77
N LYS A 21 -6.29 24.92 13.84
CA LYS A 21 -5.34 26.05 13.80
C LYS A 21 -4.10 25.61 13.05
N LEU A 22 -3.60 26.46 12.16
CA LEU A 22 -2.27 26.31 11.61
C LEU A 22 -1.25 26.36 12.74
N ALA A 23 -0.50 25.29 12.90
CA ALA A 23 0.66 25.25 13.78
C ALA A 23 1.91 25.19 12.91
N PRO A 24 2.99 25.90 13.26
CA PRO A 24 4.26 25.73 12.58
C PRO A 24 4.72 24.29 12.78
N THR A 25 4.69 23.51 11.71
CA THR A 25 5.17 22.13 11.72
C THR A 25 6.65 22.14 11.36
N LYS A 26 7.47 21.60 12.25
CA LYS A 26 8.87 21.34 11.93
C LYS A 26 8.94 20.07 11.07
N TRP A 27 8.92 20.25 9.77
CA TRP A 27 9.09 19.18 8.78
C TRP A 27 10.56 18.68 8.69
N ASP A 28 11.47 19.24 9.47
CA ASP A 28 12.90 18.95 9.44
C ASP A 28 13.23 17.46 9.53
N ILE A 29 12.47 16.72 10.32
CA ILE A 29 12.69 15.28 10.42
C ILE A 29 12.31 14.53 9.13
N LEU A 30 11.22 14.94 8.46
CA LEU A 30 10.82 14.33 7.18
C LEU A 30 11.80 14.66 6.08
N LYS A 31 12.28 15.93 6.03
CA LYS A 31 13.32 16.37 5.10
C LYS A 31 14.58 15.52 5.29
N LYS A 32 15.09 15.40 6.52
CA LYS A 32 16.27 14.58 6.84
C LYS A 32 16.10 13.11 6.47
N LEU A 33 14.96 12.50 6.78
CA LEU A 33 14.69 11.11 6.44
C LEU A 33 14.61 10.91 4.91
N TYR A 34 14.04 11.88 4.20
CA TYR A 34 13.96 11.81 2.74
C TYR A 34 15.34 11.98 2.10
N ILE A 35 16.13 12.97 2.52
CA ILE A 35 17.53 13.13 2.07
C ILE A 35 18.32 11.84 2.32
N GLY A 36 18.25 11.30 3.54
CA GLY A 36 18.93 10.03 3.87
C GLY A 36 18.50 8.87 2.96
N LYS A 37 17.23 8.79 2.58
CA LYS A 37 16.77 7.79 1.60
C LYS A 37 17.35 8.09 0.21
N MET A 38 17.35 9.34 -0.22
CA MET A 38 17.76 9.78 -1.54
C MET A 38 19.25 9.50 -1.78
N VAL A 39 20.11 9.98 -0.89
CA VAL A 39 21.58 9.81 -1.01
C VAL A 39 22.04 8.34 -0.93
N ASN A 40 21.22 7.46 -0.36
CA ASN A 40 21.52 6.02 -0.31
C ASN A 40 20.82 5.21 -1.42
N SER A 41 20.18 5.88 -2.37
CA SER A 41 19.45 5.21 -3.46
C SER A 41 20.30 4.90 -4.67
N GLU A 42 21.18 5.79 -5.03
CA GLU A 42 21.99 5.75 -6.25
C GLU A 42 23.21 6.68 -6.14
N ALA A 43 24.04 6.70 -7.15
CA ALA A 43 25.14 7.67 -7.22
C ALA A 43 24.59 9.09 -7.39
N ALA A 44 25.40 10.09 -7.04
CA ALA A 44 25.06 11.48 -7.29
C ALA A 44 24.83 11.72 -8.81
N PRO A 45 23.87 12.57 -9.17
CA PRO A 45 23.70 12.97 -10.56
C PRO A 45 24.95 13.69 -11.08
N PRO A 46 25.12 13.79 -12.41
CA PRO A 46 26.17 14.61 -13.01
C PRO A 46 26.12 16.06 -12.51
N LYS A 47 27.27 16.72 -12.41
CA LYS A 47 27.34 18.09 -11.86
C LYS A 47 26.49 19.10 -12.62
N GLU A 48 26.31 18.86 -13.90
CA GLU A 48 25.50 19.68 -14.81
C GLU A 48 24.02 19.70 -14.39
N GLU A 49 23.54 18.64 -13.72
CA GLU A 49 22.14 18.49 -13.26
C GLU A 49 21.92 19.00 -11.82
N TRP A 50 23.00 19.35 -11.11
CA TRP A 50 22.89 19.74 -9.69
C TRP A 50 22.01 20.94 -9.46
N GLN A 51 22.15 21.98 -10.29
CA GLN A 51 21.38 23.22 -10.10
C GLN A 51 19.90 22.98 -10.34
N GLU A 52 19.53 22.25 -11.40
CA GLU A 52 18.14 21.88 -11.68
C GLU A 52 17.52 21.10 -10.51
N MET A 53 18.27 20.13 -9.99
CA MET A 53 17.84 19.34 -8.84
C MET A 53 17.65 20.18 -7.58
N ILE A 54 18.60 21.08 -7.27
CA ILE A 54 18.53 21.97 -6.11
C ILE A 54 17.31 22.89 -6.23
N ASP A 55 17.12 23.52 -7.39
CA ASP A 55 16.01 24.42 -7.63
C ASP A 55 14.66 23.70 -7.52
N TYR A 56 14.56 22.49 -8.08
CA TYR A 56 13.35 21.66 -7.93
C TYR A 56 13.00 21.37 -6.47
N TYR A 57 14.00 20.99 -5.66
CA TYR A 57 13.75 20.68 -4.24
C TYR A 57 13.53 21.93 -3.40
N GLU A 58 14.10 23.08 -3.75
CA GLU A 58 13.80 24.35 -3.12
C GLU A 58 12.36 24.79 -3.41
N ASP A 59 11.98 24.84 -4.69
CA ASP A 59 10.68 25.33 -5.11
C ASP A 59 9.50 24.48 -4.61
N ASN A 60 9.70 23.16 -4.51
CA ASN A 60 8.62 22.24 -4.16
C ASN A 60 8.60 21.83 -2.68
N PHE A 61 9.73 21.91 -1.98
CA PHE A 61 9.85 21.32 -0.64
C PHE A 61 10.67 22.16 0.35
N GLU A 62 11.22 23.31 -0.05
CA GLU A 62 12.14 24.12 0.75
C GLU A 62 13.34 23.28 1.26
N MET A 63 13.96 22.52 0.37
CA MET A 63 15.04 21.56 0.68
C MET A 63 16.29 21.76 -0.17
N GLY A 64 16.40 22.87 -0.90
CA GLY A 64 17.51 23.12 -1.79
C GLY A 64 18.87 23.13 -1.09
N ASP A 65 18.94 23.74 0.09
CA ASP A 65 20.17 23.80 0.89
C ASP A 65 20.62 22.43 1.40
N GLU A 66 19.69 21.57 1.84
CA GLU A 66 20.00 20.22 2.29
C GLU A 66 20.49 19.35 1.12
N VAL A 67 19.87 19.48 -0.05
CA VAL A 67 20.29 18.78 -1.29
C VAL A 67 21.67 19.24 -1.70
N ARG A 68 21.91 20.55 -1.75
CA ARG A 68 23.22 21.15 -2.07
C ARG A 68 24.32 20.60 -1.17
N LYS A 69 24.12 20.64 0.15
CA LYS A 69 25.09 20.12 1.13
C LYS A 69 25.39 18.65 0.92
N SER A 70 24.37 17.82 0.62
CA SER A 70 24.57 16.39 0.38
C SER A 70 25.41 16.11 -0.87
N LEU A 71 25.27 16.92 -1.92
CA LEU A 71 26.03 16.83 -3.14
C LEU A 71 27.49 17.29 -2.94
N GLU A 72 27.68 18.43 -2.30
CA GLU A 72 29.01 19.01 -2.01
C GLU A 72 29.84 18.12 -1.06
N ASN A 73 29.19 17.50 -0.08
CA ASN A 73 29.83 16.60 0.88
C ASN A 73 30.07 15.19 0.31
N ASN A 74 29.68 14.92 -0.92
CA ASN A 74 29.80 13.60 -1.54
C ASN A 74 29.17 12.45 -0.73
N GLU A 75 27.99 12.71 -0.17
CA GLU A 75 27.27 11.77 0.70
C GLU A 75 26.55 10.66 -0.10
N TRP A 76 26.53 10.77 -1.41
CA TRP A 76 25.76 9.90 -2.31
C TRP A 76 26.43 8.54 -2.54
N GLY A 77 25.62 7.49 -2.43
CA GLY A 77 26.08 6.14 -2.68
C GLY A 77 24.92 5.14 -2.71
N ASN A 78 25.14 3.98 -3.28
CA ASN A 78 24.14 2.92 -3.32
C ASN A 78 24.25 2.02 -2.09
N ASN A 79 23.42 2.28 -1.08
CA ASN A 79 23.32 1.42 0.11
C ASN A 79 21.87 0.94 0.30
N PRO A 80 21.49 -0.21 -0.29
CA PRO A 80 20.11 -0.71 -0.24
C PRO A 80 19.56 -0.94 1.17
N ALA A 81 20.43 -1.32 2.13
CA ALA A 81 20.01 -1.58 3.51
C ALA A 81 19.64 -0.27 4.22
N VAL A 82 20.49 0.75 4.10
CA VAL A 82 20.25 2.08 4.67
C VAL A 82 19.05 2.75 3.99
N LYS A 83 18.97 2.70 2.66
CA LYS A 83 17.79 3.14 1.90
C LYS A 83 16.50 2.53 2.41
N GLN A 84 16.50 1.20 2.63
CA GLN A 84 15.32 0.49 3.13
C GLN A 84 14.94 0.94 4.56
N THR A 85 15.92 1.22 5.40
CA THR A 85 15.70 1.73 6.76
C THR A 85 15.01 3.10 6.72
N TYR A 86 15.51 4.04 5.93
CA TYR A 86 14.87 5.35 5.76
C TYR A 86 13.46 5.24 5.16
N LYS A 87 13.25 4.33 4.21
CA LYS A 87 11.92 4.06 3.65
C LYS A 87 10.94 3.55 4.71
N ILE A 88 11.38 2.66 5.58
CA ILE A 88 10.55 2.14 6.69
C ILE A 88 10.22 3.28 7.67
N LEU A 89 11.19 4.12 8.03
CA LEU A 89 10.99 5.25 8.94
C LEU A 89 9.96 6.24 8.37
N LEU A 90 10.08 6.65 7.11
CA LEU A 90 9.13 7.52 6.43
C LEU A 90 7.71 6.96 6.44
N ASN A 91 7.55 5.67 6.09
CA ASN A 91 6.25 5.02 6.09
C ASN A 91 5.68 4.86 7.50
N SER A 92 6.53 4.60 8.49
CA SER A 92 6.12 4.46 9.90
C SER A 92 5.63 5.78 10.49
N MET A 93 6.21 6.90 10.11
CA MET A 93 5.76 8.21 10.59
C MET A 93 4.32 8.49 10.18
N TRP A 94 3.98 8.29 8.91
CA TRP A 94 2.61 8.42 8.44
C TRP A 94 1.68 7.43 9.13
N GLY A 95 2.08 6.15 9.20
CA GLY A 95 1.30 5.09 9.85
C GLY A 95 1.05 5.35 11.33
N LYS A 96 2.00 5.98 12.03
CA LYS A 96 1.85 6.35 13.44
C LYS A 96 0.72 7.33 13.67
N HIS A 97 0.51 8.29 12.77
CA HIS A 97 -0.61 9.23 12.85
C HIS A 97 -1.98 8.57 12.67
N ALA A 98 -2.04 7.42 11.99
CA ALA A 98 -3.26 6.64 11.78
C ALA A 98 -3.40 5.46 12.75
N GLU A 99 -2.51 5.35 13.74
CA GLU A 99 -2.53 4.25 14.69
C GLU A 99 -3.83 4.24 15.50
N ASN A 100 -4.49 3.08 15.56
CA ASN A 100 -5.61 2.91 16.48
C ASN A 100 -5.09 2.97 17.93
N PRO A 101 -5.48 3.96 18.74
CA PRO A 101 -5.05 4.05 20.14
C PRO A 101 -5.63 2.91 20.97
N VAL A 102 -6.78 2.37 20.58
CA VAL A 102 -7.43 1.26 21.26
C VAL A 102 -6.82 -0.04 20.81
N LYS A 103 -5.88 -0.54 21.58
CA LYS A 103 -5.20 -1.81 21.30
C LYS A 103 -5.61 -2.86 22.31
N ASP A 104 -5.77 -4.08 21.77
CA ASP A 104 -5.84 -5.23 22.65
C ASP A 104 -4.51 -5.40 23.39
N GLN A 105 -4.60 -5.51 24.69
CA GLN A 105 -3.48 -5.91 25.52
C GLN A 105 -3.37 -7.43 25.55
N MET A 106 -2.13 -7.91 25.57
CA MET A 106 -1.84 -9.34 25.70
C MET A 106 -0.93 -9.53 26.92
N LYS A 107 -1.38 -10.33 27.87
CA LYS A 107 -0.62 -10.69 29.07
C LYS A 107 -0.57 -12.21 29.20
N VAL A 108 0.57 -12.71 29.61
CA VAL A 108 0.74 -14.12 29.95
C VAL A 108 0.86 -14.18 31.46
N TYR A 109 0.04 -15.00 32.08
CA TYR A 109 0.10 -15.27 33.50
C TYR A 109 0.36 -16.76 33.72
N ASP A 110 1.27 -17.04 34.63
CA ASP A 110 1.66 -18.38 35.06
C ASP A 110 1.09 -18.60 36.48
N TYR A 111 0.10 -19.46 36.61
CA TYR A 111 -0.56 -19.73 37.89
C TYR A 111 0.29 -20.48 38.90
N LYS A 112 1.49 -20.93 38.49
CA LYS A 112 2.51 -21.39 39.45
C LYS A 112 3.19 -20.24 40.19
N ASN A 113 3.05 -19.02 39.67
CA ASN A 113 3.62 -17.83 40.26
C ASN A 113 2.53 -17.02 40.96
N LYS A 114 2.66 -16.84 42.28
CA LYS A 114 1.67 -16.13 43.10
C LYS A 114 1.42 -14.70 42.63
N ASN A 115 2.44 -13.95 42.19
CA ASN A 115 2.32 -12.60 41.69
C ASN A 115 1.54 -12.56 40.35
N ASP A 116 1.65 -13.57 39.51
CA ASP A 116 0.88 -13.66 38.27
C ASP A 116 -0.58 -14.08 38.54
N GLN A 117 -0.82 -14.88 39.57
CA GLN A 117 -2.19 -15.17 40.04
C GLN A 117 -2.88 -13.88 40.49
N GLU A 118 -2.26 -13.08 41.36
CA GLU A 118 -2.79 -11.80 41.83
C GLU A 118 -3.12 -10.86 40.67
N LYS A 119 -2.25 -10.77 39.65
CA LYS A 119 -2.49 -9.97 38.44
C LYS A 119 -3.63 -10.51 37.57
N ALA A 120 -3.79 -11.83 37.51
CA ALA A 120 -4.90 -12.45 36.80
C ALA A 120 -6.23 -12.15 37.52
N ASP A 121 -6.24 -12.23 38.86
CA ASP A 121 -7.41 -11.90 39.67
C ASP A 121 -7.80 -10.40 39.52
N GLU A 122 -6.79 -9.51 39.49
CA GLU A 122 -6.99 -8.08 39.20
C GLU A 122 -7.58 -7.88 37.78
N LEU A 123 -7.09 -8.63 36.78
CA LEU A 123 -7.66 -8.59 35.43
C LEU A 123 -9.14 -8.97 35.46
N PHE A 124 -9.50 -10.07 36.13
CA PHE A 124 -10.92 -10.51 36.23
C PHE A 124 -11.79 -9.54 37.01
N LEU A 125 -11.25 -8.92 38.07
CA LEU A 125 -11.94 -7.87 38.79
C LEU A 125 -12.24 -6.68 37.84
N ASN A 126 -11.28 -6.23 37.05
CA ASN A 126 -11.50 -5.16 36.10
C ASN A 126 -12.49 -5.56 34.98
N VAL A 127 -12.51 -6.82 34.56
CA VAL A 127 -13.54 -7.33 33.64
C VAL A 127 -14.92 -7.29 34.27
N SER A 128 -15.07 -7.73 35.53
CA SER A 128 -16.35 -7.72 36.24
C SER A 128 -16.88 -6.31 36.48
N GLN A 129 -16.01 -5.33 36.65
CA GLN A 129 -16.33 -3.91 36.78
C GLN A 129 -16.56 -3.19 35.47
N ASN A 130 -16.51 -3.91 34.33
CA ASN A 130 -16.62 -3.35 32.99
C ASN A 130 -15.54 -2.33 32.62
N ASN A 131 -14.40 -2.36 33.31
CA ASN A 131 -13.23 -1.57 32.97
C ASN A 131 -12.46 -2.18 31.80
N TYR A 132 -12.48 -3.51 31.69
CA TYR A 132 -11.84 -4.28 30.63
C TYR A 132 -12.85 -5.18 29.92
N GLU A 133 -12.66 -5.37 28.62
CA GLU A 133 -13.37 -6.36 27.81
C GLU A 133 -12.44 -7.53 27.50
N LEU A 134 -12.70 -8.70 28.09
CA LEU A 134 -11.94 -9.91 27.81
C LEU A 134 -12.32 -10.46 26.43
N LYS A 135 -11.36 -10.49 25.51
CA LYS A 135 -11.56 -10.96 24.12
C LYS A 135 -11.29 -12.44 23.96
N THR A 136 -10.22 -12.94 24.57
CA THR A 136 -9.79 -14.33 24.38
C THR A 136 -8.86 -14.77 25.52
N VAL A 137 -9.03 -16.03 25.95
CA VAL A 137 -8.09 -16.72 26.83
C VAL A 137 -7.54 -17.92 26.07
N ILE A 138 -6.22 -18.05 26.00
CA ILE A 138 -5.54 -19.12 25.26
C ILE A 138 -4.64 -19.88 26.25
N PRO A 139 -4.87 -21.19 26.48
CA PRO A 139 -3.96 -21.99 27.25
C PRO A 139 -2.64 -22.17 26.49
N LEU A 140 -1.51 -21.86 27.13
CA LEU A 140 -0.17 -22.01 26.56
C LEU A 140 0.51 -23.28 27.05
N ALA A 141 0.26 -23.64 28.32
CA ALA A 141 0.72 -24.84 29.00
C ALA A 141 -0.21 -25.11 30.18
N GLU A 142 0.05 -26.18 30.93
CA GLU A 142 -0.56 -26.41 32.22
C GLU A 142 -0.32 -25.18 33.14
N GLU A 143 -1.37 -24.62 33.68
CA GLU A 143 -1.36 -23.42 34.55
C GLU A 143 -0.77 -22.14 33.94
N ARG A 144 -0.55 -22.08 32.62
CA ARG A 144 -0.08 -20.86 31.93
C ARG A 144 -1.03 -20.44 30.82
N PHE A 145 -1.55 -19.20 30.89
CA PHE A 145 -2.55 -18.68 29.98
C PHE A 145 -2.15 -17.33 29.39
N LEU A 146 -2.50 -17.12 28.11
CA LEU A 146 -2.47 -15.82 27.45
C LEU A 146 -3.86 -15.21 27.50
N TYR A 147 -3.96 -14.05 28.10
CA TYR A 147 -5.15 -13.22 28.14
C TYR A 147 -5.03 -12.11 27.10
N ARG A 148 -6.05 -11.98 26.26
CA ARG A 148 -6.21 -10.85 25.34
C ARG A 148 -7.41 -10.06 25.76
N PHE A 149 -7.23 -8.80 26.10
CA PHE A 149 -8.28 -7.93 26.60
C PHE A 149 -8.11 -6.49 26.11
N GLN A 150 -9.18 -5.74 26.15
CA GLN A 150 -9.22 -4.34 25.77
C GLN A 150 -9.67 -3.51 26.98
N VAL A 151 -9.04 -2.35 27.18
CA VAL A 151 -9.42 -1.39 28.21
C VAL A 151 -10.61 -0.56 27.72
N ASN A 152 -11.66 -0.46 28.49
CA ASN A 152 -12.87 0.28 28.11
C ASN A 152 -12.71 1.79 28.37
N GLY A 153 -13.07 2.57 27.40
CA GLY A 153 -13.55 3.96 27.32
C GLY A 153 -12.85 5.11 28.02
N GLN A 154 -12.32 5.01 29.22
CA GLN A 154 -11.84 6.20 29.92
C GLN A 154 -10.38 6.56 29.68
N ASP A 155 -9.53 5.59 29.44
CA ASP A 155 -8.10 5.81 29.15
C ASP A 155 -7.80 6.13 27.67
N MET A 156 -8.79 6.09 26.80
CA MET A 156 -8.63 6.45 25.39
C MET A 156 -8.16 7.88 25.17
N LYS A 157 -8.44 8.81 26.11
CA LYS A 157 -8.06 10.23 25.98
C LYS A 157 -6.55 10.44 26.09
N ALA A 158 -5.86 9.61 26.84
CA ALA A 158 -4.41 9.77 27.06
C ALA A 158 -3.57 9.37 25.84
N ASP A 159 -4.02 8.38 25.07
CA ASP A 159 -3.29 7.86 23.90
C ASP A 159 -3.56 8.63 22.59
N LEU A 160 -4.65 9.40 22.51
CA LEU A 160 -4.96 10.25 21.36
C LEU A 160 -3.93 11.36 21.15
N SER A 161 -3.17 11.74 22.17
CA SER A 161 -2.10 12.74 22.06
C SER A 161 -0.95 12.30 21.14
N LYS A 162 -0.82 11.01 20.86
CA LYS A 162 0.24 10.43 20.01
C LYS A 162 -0.20 10.20 18.57
N THR A 163 -1.47 10.42 18.27
CA THR A 163 -2.05 10.21 16.93
C THR A 163 -2.55 11.54 16.37
N TYR A 164 -2.42 11.71 15.05
CA TYR A 164 -2.97 12.88 14.37
C TYR A 164 -3.70 12.43 13.11
N LEU A 165 -4.89 11.89 13.33
CA LEU A 165 -5.71 11.29 12.29
C LEU A 165 -5.96 12.21 11.07
N PRO A 166 -6.18 13.54 11.22
CA PRO A 166 -6.30 14.42 10.08
C PRO A 166 -5.08 14.38 9.16
N ALA A 167 -3.85 14.43 9.69
CA ALA A 167 -2.65 14.34 8.85
C ALA A 167 -2.60 13.02 8.06
N ALA A 168 -2.90 11.91 8.72
CA ALA A 168 -2.96 10.60 8.05
C ALA A 168 -4.02 10.55 6.94
N ALA A 169 -5.19 11.13 7.18
CA ALA A 169 -6.27 11.23 6.20
C ALA A 169 -5.87 12.10 5.01
N TYR A 170 -5.25 13.25 5.24
CA TYR A 170 -4.78 14.14 4.18
C TYR A 170 -3.70 13.50 3.31
N VAL A 171 -2.72 12.78 3.88
CA VAL A 171 -1.70 12.08 3.10
C VAL A 171 -2.33 11.10 2.11
N THR A 172 -3.29 10.29 2.56
CA THR A 172 -4.02 9.37 1.66
C THR A 172 -4.89 10.10 0.65
N CYS A 173 -5.51 11.19 1.05
CA CYS A 173 -6.33 12.02 0.16
C CYS A 173 -5.50 12.61 -0.98
N TYR A 174 -4.37 13.23 -0.67
CA TYR A 174 -3.47 13.78 -1.69
C TYR A 174 -2.92 12.71 -2.63
N GLY A 175 -2.55 11.54 -2.10
CA GLY A 175 -2.14 10.40 -2.93
C GLY A 175 -3.23 9.97 -3.92
N ARG A 176 -4.48 9.88 -3.46
CA ARG A 176 -5.64 9.57 -4.32
C ARG A 176 -5.91 10.64 -5.36
N ILE A 177 -5.84 11.92 -4.99
CA ILE A 177 -6.01 13.04 -5.92
C ILE A 177 -4.96 12.99 -7.02
N LYS A 178 -3.71 12.72 -6.65
CA LYS A 178 -2.60 12.61 -7.60
C LYS A 178 -2.80 11.44 -8.55
N LEU A 179 -3.16 10.27 -8.03
CA LEU A 179 -3.48 9.09 -8.84
C LEU A 179 -4.66 9.38 -9.78
N TRP A 180 -5.75 9.97 -9.26
CA TRP A 180 -6.93 10.32 -10.05
C TRP A 180 -6.59 11.27 -11.21
N LYS A 181 -5.78 12.31 -10.98
CA LYS A 181 -5.34 13.23 -12.03
C LYS A 181 -4.64 12.50 -13.16
N MET A 182 -3.75 11.55 -12.84
CA MET A 182 -3.05 10.72 -13.82
C MET A 182 -4.02 9.78 -14.56
N MET A 183 -4.94 9.14 -13.85
CA MET A 183 -5.97 8.30 -14.44
C MET A 183 -6.86 9.10 -15.42
N ASN A 184 -7.27 10.30 -15.03
CA ASN A 184 -8.10 11.18 -15.86
C ASN A 184 -7.36 11.68 -17.11
N LEU A 185 -6.04 11.94 -16.99
CA LEU A 185 -5.20 12.34 -18.13
C LEU A 185 -5.19 11.29 -19.25
N TYR A 186 -5.16 10.01 -18.87
CA TYR A 186 -5.16 8.91 -19.83
C TYR A 186 -6.55 8.44 -20.24
N GLY A 187 -7.56 8.59 -19.36
CA GLY A 187 -8.94 8.22 -19.64
C GLY A 187 -9.07 6.80 -20.17
N LYS A 188 -9.55 6.64 -21.41
CA LYS A 188 -9.72 5.31 -22.08
C LYS A 188 -8.41 4.56 -22.37
N ASP A 189 -7.27 5.23 -22.29
CA ASP A 189 -5.96 4.61 -22.43
C ASP A 189 -5.37 4.09 -21.12
N LEU A 190 -6.08 4.28 -19.99
CA LEU A 190 -5.74 3.64 -18.72
C LEU A 190 -6.11 2.16 -18.77
N LEU A 191 -5.13 1.28 -18.50
CA LEU A 191 -5.33 -0.17 -18.52
C LEU A 191 -5.49 -0.76 -17.12
N TYR A 192 -4.70 -0.27 -16.15
CA TYR A 192 -4.73 -0.76 -14.77
C TYR A 192 -4.08 0.26 -13.83
N ASN A 193 -4.47 0.25 -12.57
CA ASN A 193 -3.84 1.04 -11.52
C ASN A 193 -3.70 0.25 -10.22
N ASP A 194 -2.64 0.52 -9.48
CA ASP A 194 -2.43 -0.06 -8.14
C ASP A 194 -1.81 0.97 -7.19
N THR A 195 -2.60 1.49 -6.28
CA THR A 195 -2.23 2.39 -5.18
C THR A 195 -1.59 3.70 -5.64
N ASP A 196 -0.40 3.65 -6.23
CA ASP A 196 0.44 4.78 -6.63
C ASP A 196 1.10 4.57 -8.01
N SER A 197 0.59 3.63 -8.78
CA SER A 197 1.05 3.33 -10.13
C SER A 197 -0.10 3.16 -11.12
N VAL A 198 0.18 3.45 -12.38
CA VAL A 198 -0.75 3.28 -13.50
C VAL A 198 -0.07 2.53 -14.64
N PHE A 199 -0.83 1.71 -15.33
CA PHE A 199 -0.45 1.13 -16.62
C PHE A 199 -1.30 1.79 -17.69
N VAL A 200 -0.65 2.35 -18.69
CA VAL A 200 -1.30 3.13 -19.73
C VAL A 200 -0.93 2.60 -21.10
N ARG A 201 -1.83 2.80 -22.05
CA ARG A 201 -1.58 2.54 -23.46
C ARG A 201 -1.09 3.82 -24.11
N THR A 202 0.06 3.76 -24.75
CA THR A 202 0.55 4.79 -25.66
C THR A 202 0.36 4.32 -27.11
N ARG A 203 -0.01 5.22 -28.00
CA ARG A 203 -0.20 4.91 -29.41
C ARG A 203 1.03 5.31 -30.20
N ALA A 204 1.40 4.48 -31.18
CA ALA A 204 2.55 4.78 -32.02
C ALA A 204 2.36 6.15 -32.72
N GLY A 205 3.34 7.02 -32.59
CA GLY A 205 3.33 8.38 -33.17
C GLY A 205 2.61 9.46 -32.35
N GLU A 206 1.98 9.11 -31.23
CA GLU A 206 1.45 10.09 -30.29
C GLU A 206 2.51 10.41 -29.21
N PRO A 207 2.71 11.68 -28.83
CA PRO A 207 3.61 12.02 -27.74
C PRO A 207 3.03 11.54 -26.40
N ASP A 208 3.90 11.24 -25.45
CA ASP A 208 3.48 10.95 -24.10
C ASP A 208 2.71 12.13 -23.47
N LYS A 209 1.63 11.81 -22.79
CA LYS A 209 0.75 12.83 -22.18
C LYS A 209 1.33 13.43 -20.90
N PHE A 210 2.45 12.92 -20.40
CA PHE A 210 3.13 13.46 -19.23
C PHE A 210 4.64 13.39 -19.40
N THR A 211 5.34 14.23 -18.64
CA THR A 211 6.82 14.18 -18.55
C THR A 211 7.20 13.43 -17.28
N ALA A 212 8.02 12.41 -17.43
CA ALA A 212 8.56 11.67 -16.28
C ALA A 212 9.44 12.57 -15.43
N CYS A 213 9.32 12.45 -14.11
CA CYS A 213 10.13 13.18 -13.15
C CYS A 213 10.65 12.21 -12.09
N GLU A 214 11.97 12.08 -12.01
CA GLU A 214 12.64 11.17 -11.07
C GLU A 214 12.66 11.71 -9.63
N TYR A 215 12.37 13.00 -9.44
CA TYR A 215 12.42 13.65 -8.14
C TYR A 215 11.20 13.36 -7.28
N TRP A 216 11.29 13.69 -6.01
CA TRP A 216 10.22 13.46 -5.03
C TRP A 216 8.93 14.17 -5.45
N GLY A 217 7.86 13.42 -5.37
CA GLY A 217 6.57 13.92 -5.80
C GLY A 217 6.34 13.83 -7.31
N GLY A 218 7.34 13.53 -8.14
CA GLY A 218 7.19 13.26 -9.57
C GLY A 218 6.52 11.92 -9.86
N TRP A 219 6.11 11.73 -11.09
CA TRP A 219 5.79 10.43 -11.66
C TRP A 219 7.01 9.94 -12.42
N LYS A 220 7.42 8.72 -12.13
CA LYS A 220 8.55 8.13 -12.83
C LYS A 220 8.10 6.93 -13.63
N GLU A 221 8.75 6.69 -14.74
CA GLU A 221 8.57 5.48 -15.51
C GLU A 221 9.22 4.31 -14.77
N GLU A 222 8.41 3.29 -14.41
CA GLU A 222 8.90 2.04 -13.84
C GLU A 222 9.08 0.98 -14.91
N GLY A 223 10.27 0.45 -15.01
CA GLY A 223 10.57 -0.63 -15.91
C GLY A 223 12.01 -0.61 -16.34
N PRO A 224 12.49 -1.62 -17.07
CA PRO A 224 13.73 -1.52 -17.81
C PRO A 224 13.49 -0.48 -18.89
N SER A 225 13.84 0.73 -18.55
CA SER A 225 13.66 1.98 -19.26
C SER A 225 13.72 1.82 -20.78
N LYS A 226 12.81 2.42 -21.51
CA LYS A 226 12.76 2.55 -22.96
C LYS A 226 12.32 1.31 -23.76
N GLN A 227 12.06 0.16 -23.13
CA GLN A 227 11.65 -1.03 -23.88
C GLN A 227 10.13 -1.22 -23.96
N GLY A 228 9.37 -0.48 -23.16
CA GLY A 228 7.92 -0.54 -23.15
C GLY A 228 7.33 -1.92 -22.82
N ILE A 229 6.05 -1.93 -22.54
CA ILE A 229 5.28 -3.15 -22.29
C ILE A 229 4.62 -3.59 -23.61
N LYS A 230 4.95 -4.80 -24.07
CA LYS A 230 4.37 -5.39 -25.29
C LYS A 230 2.97 -5.92 -25.07
N LYS A 231 2.75 -6.61 -23.94
CA LYS A 231 1.46 -7.19 -23.56
C LYS A 231 1.25 -7.06 -22.05
N ILE A 232 0.03 -6.83 -21.62
CA ILE A 232 -0.39 -6.84 -20.22
C ILE A 232 -1.68 -7.66 -20.07
N ILE A 233 -1.78 -8.38 -18.95
CA ILE A 233 -2.97 -9.12 -18.53
C ILE A 233 -3.27 -8.71 -17.08
N CYS A 234 -4.51 -8.32 -16.81
CA CYS A 234 -4.97 -7.95 -15.48
C CYS A 234 -6.20 -8.79 -15.13
N PHE A 235 -6.10 -9.64 -14.10
CA PHE A 235 -7.23 -10.45 -13.63
C PHE A 235 -8.02 -9.74 -12.54
N ALA A 236 -7.31 -9.17 -11.56
CA ALA A 236 -7.90 -8.56 -10.39
C ALA A 236 -6.88 -7.63 -9.72
N ALA A 237 -7.29 -6.95 -8.64
CA ALA A 237 -6.40 -6.12 -7.84
C ALA A 237 -5.17 -6.92 -7.37
N LYS A 238 -3.96 -6.42 -7.70
CA LYS A 238 -2.65 -7.04 -7.42
C LYS A 238 -2.46 -8.42 -8.05
N CYS A 239 -3.19 -8.69 -9.13
CA CYS A 239 -3.08 -9.92 -9.91
C CYS A 239 -2.99 -9.57 -11.40
N TYR A 240 -1.76 -9.40 -11.88
CA TYR A 240 -1.46 -8.99 -13.25
C TYR A 240 -0.12 -9.54 -13.72
N GLY A 241 0.06 -9.61 -15.02
CA GLY A 241 1.32 -9.94 -15.66
C GLY A 241 1.57 -9.11 -16.89
N PHE A 242 2.83 -8.84 -17.19
CA PHE A 242 3.20 -8.19 -18.44
C PHE A 242 4.47 -8.76 -19.03
N LYS A 243 4.55 -8.68 -20.36
CA LYS A 243 5.75 -8.97 -21.16
C LYS A 243 6.31 -7.68 -21.75
N LEU A 244 7.61 -7.52 -21.67
CA LEU A 244 8.35 -6.45 -22.31
C LEU A 244 8.69 -6.80 -23.77
N PHE A 245 9.12 -5.80 -24.54
CA PHE A 245 9.55 -6.05 -25.93
C PHE A 245 10.83 -6.90 -26.02
N ASN A 246 11.68 -6.90 -25.00
CA ASN A 246 12.87 -7.77 -24.92
C ASN A 246 12.57 -9.22 -24.54
N GLY A 247 11.30 -9.54 -24.26
CA GLY A 247 10.86 -10.88 -23.87
C GLY A 247 10.80 -11.13 -22.34
N ASP A 248 11.34 -10.24 -21.52
CA ASP A 248 11.24 -10.36 -20.07
C ASP A 248 9.79 -10.25 -19.63
N GLU A 249 9.47 -10.94 -18.52
CA GLU A 249 8.13 -10.92 -17.97
C GLU A 249 8.15 -10.58 -16.47
N LYS A 250 7.08 -9.94 -16.01
CA LYS A 250 6.85 -9.67 -14.59
C LYS A 250 5.44 -10.08 -14.22
N ILE A 251 5.33 -10.91 -13.18
CA ILE A 251 4.06 -11.41 -12.68
C ILE A 251 3.82 -10.92 -11.26
N ARG A 252 2.59 -10.56 -10.98
CA ARG A 252 2.06 -10.32 -9.64
C ARG A 252 0.85 -11.20 -9.43
N ALA A 253 0.87 -12.01 -8.39
CA ALA A 253 -0.23 -12.90 -8.02
C ALA A 253 -0.53 -12.76 -6.53
N LYS A 254 -1.57 -12.03 -6.21
CA LYS A 254 -1.99 -11.74 -4.83
C LYS A 254 -2.13 -13.02 -4.01
N GLY A 255 -1.46 -13.05 -2.87
CA GLY A 255 -1.54 -14.18 -1.93
C GLY A 255 -0.65 -15.37 -2.27
N LEU A 256 0.12 -15.31 -3.36
CA LEU A 256 1.09 -16.33 -3.75
C LEU A 256 2.52 -15.80 -3.65
N SER A 257 3.42 -16.68 -3.21
CA SER A 257 4.86 -16.45 -3.32
C SER A 257 5.36 -17.08 -4.62
N LEU A 258 5.86 -16.27 -5.54
CA LEU A 258 6.37 -16.72 -6.84
C LEU A 258 7.84 -17.19 -6.78
N LYS A 259 8.38 -17.36 -5.57
CA LYS A 259 9.74 -17.89 -5.34
C LYS A 259 9.75 -19.42 -5.42
N TYR A 260 10.96 -19.98 -5.42
CA TYR A 260 11.18 -21.44 -5.31
C TYR A 260 10.49 -22.29 -6.40
N GLY A 261 10.60 -21.84 -7.64
CA GLY A 261 10.08 -22.58 -8.81
C GLY A 261 8.59 -22.38 -9.08
N VAL A 262 7.85 -21.67 -8.25
CA VAL A 262 6.44 -21.34 -8.49
C VAL A 262 6.27 -20.46 -9.73
N SER A 263 7.25 -19.64 -10.08
CA SER A 263 7.27 -18.86 -11.32
C SER A 263 7.20 -19.73 -12.59
N LYS A 264 7.60 -20.98 -12.52
CA LYS A 264 7.42 -21.94 -13.63
C LYS A 264 5.98 -22.39 -13.80
N LEU A 265 5.19 -22.38 -12.71
CA LEU A 265 3.77 -22.73 -12.70
C LEU A 265 2.86 -21.55 -13.03
N ILE A 266 3.31 -20.33 -12.71
CA ILE A 266 2.58 -19.09 -12.98
C ILE A 266 3.53 -18.15 -13.71
N ASN A 267 3.38 -18.09 -15.01
CA ASN A 267 4.08 -17.20 -15.92
C ASN A 267 3.06 -16.50 -16.83
N PHE A 268 3.51 -15.62 -17.71
CA PHE A 268 2.62 -14.84 -18.57
C PHE A 268 1.78 -15.74 -19.49
N ASP A 269 2.38 -16.79 -20.06
CA ASP A 269 1.67 -17.69 -20.99
C ASP A 269 0.56 -18.48 -20.28
N ILE A 270 0.78 -18.88 -19.02
CA ILE A 270 -0.24 -19.52 -18.21
C ILE A 270 -1.37 -18.53 -17.89
N MET A 271 -1.05 -17.27 -17.57
CA MET A 271 -2.06 -16.24 -17.35
C MET A 271 -2.87 -15.98 -18.62
N GLU A 272 -2.23 -15.91 -19.78
CA GLU A 272 -2.92 -15.76 -21.08
C GLU A 272 -3.87 -16.94 -21.38
N LYS A 273 -3.42 -18.16 -21.10
CA LYS A 273 -4.27 -19.36 -21.23
C LYS A 273 -5.46 -19.36 -20.27
N LEU A 274 -5.25 -18.94 -19.01
CA LEU A 274 -6.34 -18.78 -18.04
C LEU A 274 -7.35 -17.72 -18.48
N MET A 275 -6.88 -16.58 -18.98
CA MET A 275 -7.73 -15.51 -19.48
C MET A 275 -8.60 -15.99 -20.66
N ASN A 276 -8.01 -16.74 -21.58
CA ASN A 276 -8.69 -17.23 -22.77
C ASN A 276 -9.47 -18.54 -22.54
N ASN A 277 -9.55 -19.04 -21.29
CA ASN A 277 -10.15 -20.32 -20.94
C ASN A 277 -9.61 -21.52 -21.75
N THR A 278 -8.36 -21.42 -22.23
CA THR A 278 -7.70 -22.45 -23.05
C THR A 278 -6.83 -23.41 -22.25
N LEU A 279 -6.78 -23.24 -20.93
CA LEU A 279 -6.05 -24.15 -20.05
C LEU A 279 -6.86 -25.39 -19.80
N ALA A 280 -6.47 -26.49 -20.38
CA ALA A 280 -7.12 -27.81 -20.22
C ALA A 280 -6.74 -28.44 -18.86
N ILE A 281 -7.15 -27.84 -17.75
CA ILE A 281 -6.95 -28.37 -16.41
C ILE A 281 -8.32 -28.47 -15.72
N GLY A 282 -9.00 -29.58 -15.93
CA GLY A 282 -10.26 -29.89 -15.26
C GLY A 282 -11.42 -28.94 -15.58
N LYS A 283 -12.52 -29.07 -14.83
CA LYS A 283 -13.73 -28.23 -15.02
C LYS A 283 -13.53 -26.76 -14.58
N ASP A 284 -12.45 -26.44 -13.88
CA ASP A 284 -12.29 -25.14 -13.17
C ASP A 284 -11.11 -24.31 -13.68
N SER A 285 -10.62 -24.44 -14.87
CA SER A 285 -9.55 -23.58 -15.47
C SER A 285 -8.62 -22.95 -14.43
N ALA A 286 -7.90 -23.77 -13.64
CA ALA A 286 -7.17 -23.31 -12.49
C ALA A 286 -5.78 -23.98 -12.38
N VAL A 287 -4.82 -23.25 -11.81
CA VAL A 287 -3.48 -23.77 -11.51
C VAL A 287 -3.35 -24.04 -10.01
N HIS A 288 -2.99 -25.27 -9.65
CA HIS A 288 -2.73 -25.64 -8.27
C HIS A 288 -1.28 -25.35 -7.91
N VAL A 289 -1.09 -24.43 -6.97
CA VAL A 289 0.23 -23.89 -6.63
C VAL A 289 0.65 -24.33 -5.22
N PRO A 290 1.68 -25.17 -5.11
CA PRO A 290 2.22 -25.55 -3.81
C PRO A 290 2.89 -24.33 -3.15
N GLN A 291 2.54 -24.09 -1.90
CA GLN A 291 3.06 -22.99 -1.09
C GLN A 291 3.51 -23.52 0.26
N LYS A 292 4.57 -22.90 0.81
CA LYS A 292 4.95 -23.12 2.21
C LYS A 292 4.38 -22.00 3.07
N ARG A 293 3.71 -22.34 4.15
CA ARG A 293 3.18 -21.40 5.13
C ARG A 293 3.87 -21.63 6.47
N PHE A 294 4.31 -20.55 7.10
CA PHE A 294 4.72 -20.59 8.48
C PHE A 294 3.49 -20.64 9.38
N VAL A 295 3.45 -21.60 10.26
CA VAL A 295 2.42 -21.76 11.28
C VAL A 295 3.10 -21.68 12.63
N ARG A 296 2.67 -20.72 13.44
CA ARG A 296 3.10 -20.64 14.84
C ARG A 296 2.19 -21.52 15.67
N ARG A 297 2.77 -22.50 16.35
CA ARG A 297 2.08 -23.28 17.38
C ARG A 297 2.56 -22.82 18.73
N ILE A 298 1.60 -22.57 19.63
CA ILE A 298 1.88 -22.13 20.99
C ILE A 298 2.51 -23.33 21.72
N GLY A 299 3.64 -23.11 22.38
CA GLY A 299 4.40 -24.14 23.07
C GLY A 299 5.32 -25.01 22.20
N ASP A 300 5.18 -24.94 20.85
CA ASP A 300 5.89 -25.82 19.91
C ASP A 300 6.69 -25.03 18.84
N GLY A 301 6.65 -23.70 18.88
CA GLY A 301 7.45 -22.82 18.02
C GLY A 301 6.85 -22.55 16.64
N ILE A 302 7.72 -22.34 15.65
CA ILE A 302 7.33 -22.00 14.27
C ILE A 302 7.61 -23.19 13.36
N HIS A 303 6.56 -23.67 12.71
CA HIS A 303 6.62 -24.79 11.79
C HIS A 303 6.31 -24.37 10.37
N THR A 304 6.82 -25.12 9.41
CA THR A 304 6.48 -24.96 8.00
C THR A 304 5.41 -25.99 7.63
N ARG A 305 4.27 -25.53 7.11
CA ARG A 305 3.21 -26.37 6.56
C ARG A 305 3.12 -26.22 5.05
N ASN A 306 3.01 -27.32 4.32
CA ASN A 306 2.69 -27.28 2.91
C ASN A 306 1.20 -26.98 2.74
N GLN A 307 0.88 -26.07 1.83
CA GLN A 307 -0.48 -25.68 1.48
C GLN A 307 -0.59 -25.64 -0.05
N LEU A 308 -1.67 -26.18 -0.58
CA LEU A 308 -2.02 -26.03 -1.98
C LEU A 308 -2.94 -24.83 -2.12
N LYS A 309 -2.59 -23.86 -2.98
CA LYS A 309 -3.44 -22.72 -3.32
C LYS A 309 -3.88 -22.83 -4.77
N ILE A 310 -5.10 -22.41 -5.03
CA ILE A 310 -5.67 -22.36 -6.37
C ILE A 310 -5.43 -20.97 -6.95
N PHE A 311 -4.90 -20.91 -8.16
CA PHE A 311 -4.76 -19.69 -8.94
C PHE A 311 -5.64 -19.83 -10.20
N ASN A 312 -6.63 -18.99 -10.30
CA ASN A 312 -7.57 -18.94 -11.41
C ASN A 312 -7.82 -17.50 -11.85
N CYS A 313 -8.36 -17.34 -13.04
CA CYS A 313 -8.91 -16.08 -13.52
C CYS A 313 -10.39 -16.05 -13.13
N SER A 314 -10.72 -15.31 -12.07
CA SER A 314 -12.10 -15.04 -11.69
C SER A 314 -12.43 -13.60 -12.07
N LEU A 315 -13.39 -13.42 -12.94
CA LEU A 315 -13.95 -12.11 -13.27
C LEU A 315 -14.89 -11.58 -12.18
N ASP A 316 -15.25 -12.42 -11.20
CA ASP A 316 -16.13 -12.06 -10.07
C ASP A 316 -15.50 -11.07 -9.08
N GLY A 317 -14.22 -10.76 -9.26
CA GLY A 317 -13.47 -9.79 -8.42
C GLY A 317 -13.65 -8.34 -8.80
N PHE A 318 -14.31 -8.02 -9.90
CA PHE A 318 -14.56 -6.66 -10.31
C PHE A 318 -15.70 -6.04 -9.47
N LYS A 319 -15.46 -4.87 -8.92
CA LYS A 319 -16.43 -4.17 -8.06
C LYS A 319 -17.52 -3.42 -8.85
N GLY A 320 -17.39 -3.32 -10.15
CA GLY A 320 -18.32 -2.65 -11.05
C GLY A 320 -18.74 -3.54 -12.22
N PRO A 321 -19.78 -3.16 -12.96
CA PRO A 321 -20.21 -3.87 -14.13
C PRO A 321 -19.13 -3.86 -15.22
N VAL A 322 -19.09 -4.93 -16.00
CA VAL A 322 -18.16 -5.13 -17.12
C VAL A 322 -18.99 -5.14 -18.41
N ASP A 323 -18.60 -4.35 -19.41
CA ASP A 323 -19.26 -4.35 -20.71
C ASP A 323 -18.75 -5.48 -21.65
N GLU A 324 -19.35 -5.57 -22.82
CA GLU A 324 -19.01 -6.59 -23.82
C GLU A 324 -17.56 -6.49 -24.33
N THR A 325 -16.93 -5.33 -24.16
CA THR A 325 -15.52 -5.09 -24.53
C THR A 325 -14.55 -5.47 -23.43
N GLY A 326 -15.05 -5.85 -22.23
CA GLY A 326 -14.25 -6.12 -21.03
C GLY A 326 -13.87 -4.88 -20.23
N TYR A 327 -14.46 -3.72 -20.53
CA TYR A 327 -14.25 -2.52 -19.74
C TYR A 327 -15.02 -2.59 -18.42
N VAL A 328 -14.33 -2.29 -17.30
CA VAL A 328 -14.90 -2.32 -15.95
C VAL A 328 -15.31 -0.91 -15.54
N TYR A 329 -16.60 -0.73 -15.38
CA TYR A 329 -17.15 0.55 -14.88
C TYR A 329 -16.96 0.72 -13.37
N PRO A 330 -17.04 1.95 -12.86
CA PRO A 330 -17.03 2.20 -11.42
C PRO A 330 -18.18 1.46 -10.69
N PRO A 331 -18.00 1.11 -9.41
CA PRO A 331 -19.08 0.55 -8.61
C PRO A 331 -20.29 1.47 -8.58
N GLY A 332 -21.48 0.91 -8.85
CA GLY A 332 -22.73 1.66 -8.91
C GLY A 332 -23.02 2.34 -10.26
N TYR A 333 -22.20 2.13 -11.27
CA TYR A 333 -22.51 2.59 -12.63
C TYR A 333 -23.80 1.91 -13.14
N THR A 334 -24.76 2.72 -13.56
CA THR A 334 -26.10 2.27 -13.99
C THR A 334 -26.31 2.38 -15.51
N GLY A 335 -25.27 2.66 -16.27
CA GLY A 335 -25.37 2.94 -17.71
C GLY A 335 -25.80 4.38 -18.04
N ILE A 336 -26.01 5.22 -17.03
CA ILE A 336 -26.36 6.63 -17.23
C ILE A 336 -25.07 7.41 -17.49
N ASP A 337 -24.98 8.05 -18.62
CA ASP A 337 -23.92 9.01 -18.91
C ASP A 337 -24.20 10.31 -18.14
N PHE A 338 -23.49 10.45 -17.00
CA PHE A 338 -23.62 11.63 -16.17
C PHE A 338 -23.16 12.92 -16.88
N LYS A 339 -22.34 12.85 -17.93
CA LYS A 339 -22.00 14.03 -18.73
C LYS A 339 -23.17 14.55 -19.53
N ALA A 340 -24.05 13.68 -20.05
CA ALA A 340 -25.24 14.05 -20.77
C ALA A 340 -26.35 14.68 -19.90
N LEU A 341 -26.21 14.63 -18.56
CA LEU A 341 -27.13 15.26 -17.63
C LEU A 341 -26.76 16.72 -17.29
N PHE A 342 -25.57 17.17 -17.70
CA PHE A 342 -25.03 18.51 -17.37
C PHE A 342 -24.66 19.34 -18.63
N GLU A 343 -24.93 18.82 -19.81
CA GLU A 343 -25.05 19.60 -21.07
C GLU A 343 -26.49 20.08 -21.25
#